data_3bea06504435c081e93cc8b03bf88219
#
_entry.id   3bea06504435c081e93cc8b03bf88219
#
_cell.length_a   1.000
_cell.length_b   1.000
_cell.length_c   1.000
_cell.angle_alpha   90.00
_cell.angle_beta   90.00
_cell.angle_gamma   90.00
#
_symmetry.space_group_name_H-M   'P 1'
#
loop_
_entity.id
_entity.type
_entity.pdbx_description
1 polymer ?
#
loop_
_entity_poly.entity_id
_entity_poly.type
_entity_poly.pdbx_seq_one_letter_code
_entity_poly.pdbx_strand_id
1 'polypeptide(L)'
;MSPYLAWGNISLREMYQTLLKHWSVAGFRRSLIALSSRLHWHCHFIQKFESECEMEFRCVNRAYDSLLQQSSDAPAAQLAAWQTGHTGIPLVDACMRCLIQTGYLNFRMRAMLVSVLTHHMNVDWRAGVTYLAQLFLDFEPGIHYPQFQMQAGVTGTNTIRIYNPTKQAQEHDSEGHFIHKWVPELAQVPVPLLFEPWLMTPLEAQMYQVPLESPYLKPVMDLEASAKQARDRLWQWQKLPAVQAEAMRILARHVRQAKPRTSPRQPNKRQPEMD
;
A
#
# COMPACT_ATOMS: atom_id res chain seq x y z
N MET A 1 9.95 -5.97 -13.26
CA MET A 1 10.83 -4.85 -13.72
C MET A 1 11.44 -4.09 -12.56
N SER A 2 10.72 -3.88 -11.43
CA SER A 2 11.25 -3.12 -10.28
C SER A 2 12.58 -3.66 -9.72
N PRO A 3 12.82 -4.99 -9.57
CA PRO A 3 14.13 -5.47 -9.14
C PRO A 3 15.26 -5.07 -10.08
N TYR A 4 15.04 -5.10 -11.39
CA TYR A 4 16.06 -4.72 -12.36
C TYR A 4 16.39 -3.22 -12.34
N LEU A 5 15.42 -2.37 -11.98
CA LEU A 5 15.67 -0.95 -11.76
C LEU A 5 16.44 -0.72 -10.46
N ALA A 6 16.01 -1.36 -9.36
CA ALA A 6 16.63 -1.20 -8.05
C ALA A 6 18.11 -1.64 -8.05
N TRP A 7 18.43 -2.72 -8.78
CA TRP A 7 19.80 -3.25 -8.90
C TRP A 7 20.61 -2.66 -10.05
N GLY A 8 20.06 -1.68 -10.80
CA GLY A 8 20.78 -1.02 -11.87
C GLY A 8 21.01 -1.85 -13.14
N ASN A 9 20.35 -3.00 -13.28
CA ASN A 9 20.43 -3.83 -14.48
C ASN A 9 19.84 -3.12 -15.71
N ILE A 10 18.88 -2.23 -15.49
CA ILE A 10 18.31 -1.34 -16.50
C ILE A 10 18.11 0.04 -15.88
N SER A 11 18.45 1.08 -16.61
CA SER A 11 18.24 2.45 -16.15
C SER A 11 16.82 2.92 -16.46
N LEU A 12 16.32 3.82 -15.61
CA LEU A 12 15.05 4.51 -15.85
C LEU A 12 15.04 5.26 -17.22
N ARG A 13 16.21 5.80 -17.60
CA ARG A 13 16.42 6.49 -18.86
C ARG A 13 16.22 5.56 -20.06
N GLU A 14 16.80 4.38 -20.05
CA GLU A 14 16.63 3.37 -21.11
C GLU A 14 15.19 2.91 -21.22
N MET A 15 14.52 2.67 -20.09
CA MET A 15 13.10 2.32 -20.08
C MET A 15 12.25 3.42 -20.71
N TYR A 16 12.50 4.68 -20.35
CA TYR A 16 11.75 5.80 -20.87
C TYR A 16 12.02 6.05 -22.36
N GLN A 17 13.26 5.94 -22.78
CA GLN A 17 13.63 6.04 -24.22
C GLN A 17 12.99 4.91 -25.04
N THR A 18 13.01 3.68 -24.54
CA THR A 18 12.35 2.55 -25.18
C THR A 18 10.83 2.76 -25.27
N LEU A 19 10.22 3.25 -24.20
CA LEU A 19 8.80 3.62 -24.20
C LEU A 19 8.49 4.65 -25.30
N LEU A 20 9.31 5.69 -25.45
CA LEU A 20 9.13 6.71 -26.49
C LEU A 20 9.26 6.15 -27.90
N LYS A 21 10.19 5.22 -28.14
CA LYS A 21 10.31 4.53 -29.46
C LYS A 21 9.04 3.79 -29.86
N HIS A 22 8.27 3.29 -28.89
CA HIS A 22 7.03 2.56 -29.13
C HIS A 22 5.77 3.42 -29.02
N TRP A 23 5.91 4.74 -28.85
CA TRP A 23 4.80 5.64 -28.53
C TRP A 23 3.68 5.70 -29.57
N SER A 24 4.01 5.46 -30.85
CA SER A 24 3.07 5.45 -31.98
C SER A 24 2.52 4.07 -32.31
N VAL A 25 2.96 3.01 -31.63
CA VAL A 25 2.49 1.65 -31.92
C VAL A 25 1.01 1.51 -31.59
N ALA A 26 0.22 1.11 -32.59
CA ALA A 26 -1.22 0.91 -32.44
C ALA A 26 -1.55 -0.12 -31.36
N GLY A 27 -2.62 0.10 -30.59
CA GLY A 27 -3.09 -0.81 -29.53
C GLY A 27 -2.39 -0.65 -28.19
N PHE A 28 -1.18 -0.07 -28.11
CA PHE A 28 -0.42 0.04 -26.86
C PHE A 28 -0.49 1.40 -26.18
N ARG A 29 -1.09 2.41 -26.81
CA ARG A 29 -1.08 3.79 -26.33
C ARG A 29 -1.48 3.95 -24.87
N ARG A 30 -2.55 3.29 -24.45
CA ARG A 30 -3.06 3.36 -23.07
C ARG A 30 -2.05 2.80 -22.06
N SER A 31 -1.44 1.66 -22.38
CA SER A 31 -0.42 1.02 -21.54
C SER A 31 0.86 1.85 -21.46
N LEU A 32 1.29 2.46 -22.57
CA LEU A 32 2.47 3.32 -22.61
C LEU A 32 2.27 4.60 -21.81
N ILE A 33 1.09 5.22 -21.84
CA ILE A 33 0.75 6.37 -21.01
C ILE A 33 0.80 5.97 -19.52
N ALA A 34 0.23 4.81 -19.16
CA ALA A 34 0.25 4.32 -17.80
C ALA A 34 1.70 4.04 -17.32
N LEU A 35 2.53 3.40 -18.15
CA LEU A 35 3.94 3.16 -17.83
C LEU A 35 4.71 4.46 -17.68
N SER A 36 4.56 5.43 -18.62
CA SER A 36 5.17 6.76 -18.52
C SER A 36 4.84 7.42 -17.18
N SER A 37 3.57 7.41 -16.79
CA SER A 37 3.13 7.95 -15.50
C SER A 37 3.85 7.27 -14.33
N ARG A 38 4.04 5.95 -14.36
CA ARG A 38 4.72 5.20 -13.29
C ARG A 38 6.21 5.56 -13.20
N LEU A 39 6.88 5.75 -14.33
CA LEU A 39 8.29 6.18 -14.35
C LEU A 39 8.47 7.59 -13.76
N HIS A 40 7.53 8.51 -14.04
CA HIS A 40 7.54 9.85 -13.43
C HIS A 40 7.29 9.78 -11.90
N TRP A 41 6.37 8.93 -11.46
CA TRP A 41 6.14 8.71 -10.01
C TRP A 41 7.38 8.15 -9.32
N HIS A 42 8.11 7.25 -9.98
CA HIS A 42 9.37 6.72 -9.46
C HIS A 42 10.37 7.84 -9.20
N CYS A 43 10.64 8.71 -10.18
CA CYS A 43 11.49 9.88 -10.01
C CYS A 43 10.99 10.82 -8.91
N HIS A 44 9.68 11.08 -8.86
CA HIS A 44 9.11 11.98 -7.87
C HIS A 44 9.34 11.50 -6.43
N PHE A 45 9.17 10.21 -6.18
CA PHE A 45 9.38 9.65 -4.84
C PHE A 45 10.85 9.70 -4.42
N ILE A 46 11.78 9.38 -5.32
CA ILE A 46 13.21 9.48 -5.05
C ILE A 46 13.61 10.93 -4.72
N GLN A 47 13.21 11.90 -5.55
CA GLN A 47 13.49 13.33 -5.31
C GLN A 47 12.85 13.83 -4.00
N LYS A 48 11.68 13.34 -3.66
CA LYS A 48 11.03 13.65 -2.40
C LYS A 48 11.84 13.12 -1.21
N PHE A 49 12.33 11.90 -1.30
CA PHE A 49 13.17 11.29 -0.27
C PHE A 49 14.51 12.00 -0.13
N GLU A 50 15.18 12.35 -1.23
CA GLU A 50 16.43 13.15 -1.21
C GLU A 50 16.28 14.49 -0.50
N SER A 51 15.12 15.12 -0.63
CA SER A 51 14.82 16.40 0.05
C SER A 51 14.30 16.25 1.48
N GLU A 52 13.83 15.09 1.87
CA GLU A 52 13.25 14.75 3.18
C GLU A 52 13.81 13.40 3.68
N CYS A 53 15.14 13.21 3.65
CA CYS A 53 15.80 11.93 3.98
C CYS A 53 15.47 11.40 5.39
N GLU A 54 15.11 12.28 6.32
CA GLU A 54 14.63 11.88 7.65
C GLU A 54 13.31 11.06 7.62
N MET A 55 12.65 10.93 6.46
CA MET A 55 11.50 10.03 6.30
C MET A 55 11.82 8.57 6.64
N GLU A 56 13.07 8.20 6.66
CA GLU A 56 13.49 6.87 7.12
C GLU A 56 13.14 6.65 8.59
N PHE A 57 13.26 7.70 9.42
CA PHE A 57 13.14 7.59 10.88
C PHE A 57 11.92 8.31 11.46
N ARG A 58 11.42 9.32 10.75
CA ARG A 58 10.39 10.24 11.23
C ARG A 58 9.28 10.41 10.20
N CYS A 59 8.08 10.72 10.66
CA CYS A 59 6.99 11.06 9.76
C CYS A 59 7.34 12.31 8.95
N VAL A 60 7.05 12.30 7.65
CA VAL A 60 7.20 13.51 6.81
C VAL A 60 6.34 14.66 7.32
N ASN A 61 5.18 14.34 7.85
CA ASN A 61 4.36 15.25 8.64
C ASN A 61 4.70 15.03 10.11
N ARG A 62 5.49 15.93 10.67
CA ARG A 62 6.10 15.81 12.02
C ARG A 62 5.08 15.72 13.15
N ALA A 63 3.89 16.26 12.95
CA ALA A 63 2.86 16.21 13.96
C ALA A 63 2.38 14.79 14.29
N TYR A 64 2.55 13.84 13.36
CA TYR A 64 2.20 12.44 13.62
C TYR A 64 3.18 11.72 14.55
N ASP A 65 4.42 12.19 14.69
CA ASP A 65 5.41 11.51 15.55
C ASP A 65 4.94 11.39 17.00
N SER A 66 4.42 12.47 17.58
CA SER A 66 3.89 12.47 18.95
C SER A 66 2.57 11.68 19.07
N LEU A 67 1.72 11.74 18.05
CA LEU A 67 0.45 11.01 18.04
C LEU A 67 0.66 9.49 18.02
N LEU A 68 1.63 9.01 17.24
CA LEU A 68 1.98 7.60 17.18
C LEU A 68 2.56 7.10 18.52
N GLN A 69 3.45 7.87 19.14
CA GLN A 69 4.03 7.52 20.45
C GLN A 69 2.97 7.34 21.54
N GLN A 70 1.87 8.09 21.48
CA GLN A 70 0.79 8.03 22.46
C GLN A 70 -0.21 6.90 22.19
N SER A 71 -0.33 6.42 20.97
CA SER A 71 -1.40 5.51 20.56
C SER A 71 -0.95 4.10 20.23
N SER A 72 0.35 3.87 20.01
CA SER A 72 0.85 2.54 19.63
C SER A 72 1.08 1.68 20.87
N ASP A 73 0.16 0.78 21.12
CA ASP A 73 0.12 -0.13 22.27
C ASP A 73 -0.05 -1.61 21.87
N ALA A 74 0.15 -1.91 20.58
CA ALA A 74 -0.05 -3.26 20.07
C ALA A 74 0.88 -4.28 20.76
N PRO A 75 0.36 -5.45 21.16
CA PRO A 75 1.18 -6.51 21.75
C PRO A 75 2.28 -6.98 20.79
N ALA A 76 3.48 -7.23 21.30
CA ALA A 76 4.61 -7.74 20.52
C ALA A 76 4.26 -9.04 19.75
N ALA A 77 3.37 -9.86 20.30
CA ALA A 77 2.87 -11.07 19.66
C ALA A 77 2.11 -10.79 18.35
N GLN A 78 1.38 -9.67 18.25
CA GLN A 78 0.69 -9.32 17.02
C GLN A 78 1.68 -8.90 15.91
N LEU A 79 2.71 -8.14 16.27
CA LEU A 79 3.77 -7.79 15.33
C LEU A 79 4.50 -9.05 14.83
N ALA A 80 4.84 -9.97 15.73
CA ALA A 80 5.47 -11.24 15.37
C ALA A 80 4.56 -12.08 14.45
N ALA A 81 3.27 -12.17 14.74
CA ALA A 81 2.30 -12.87 13.90
C ALA A 81 2.24 -12.27 12.48
N TRP A 82 2.25 -10.93 12.36
CA TRP A 82 2.30 -10.25 11.06
C TRP A 82 3.63 -10.53 10.35
N GLN A 83 4.76 -10.40 11.02
CA GLN A 83 6.08 -10.65 10.44
C GLN A 83 6.24 -12.07 9.91
N THR A 84 5.65 -13.05 10.58
CA THR A 84 5.79 -14.47 10.21
C THR A 84 4.65 -15.01 9.35
N GLY A 85 3.62 -14.21 9.07
CA GLY A 85 2.44 -14.65 8.31
C GLY A 85 1.57 -15.67 9.07
N HIS A 86 1.26 -15.35 10.33
CA HIS A 86 0.41 -16.15 11.22
C HIS A 86 -0.64 -15.29 11.93
N THR A 87 -1.22 -14.33 11.19
CA THR A 87 -2.26 -13.42 11.72
C THR A 87 -3.63 -14.09 11.85
N GLY A 88 -3.82 -15.21 11.16
CA GLY A 88 -5.12 -15.85 10.99
C GLY A 88 -6.00 -15.19 9.94
N ILE A 89 -5.46 -14.23 9.17
CA ILE A 89 -6.14 -13.60 8.05
C ILE A 89 -5.49 -14.12 6.76
N PRO A 90 -6.18 -15.01 6.00
CA PRO A 90 -5.54 -15.83 4.96
C PRO A 90 -4.75 -15.05 3.92
N LEU A 91 -5.33 -13.95 3.38
CA LEU A 91 -4.60 -13.17 2.36
C LEU A 91 -3.40 -12.43 2.93
N VAL A 92 -3.45 -11.94 4.17
CA VAL A 92 -2.32 -11.29 4.84
C VAL A 92 -1.17 -12.28 5.02
N ASP A 93 -1.48 -13.46 5.54
CA ASP A 93 -0.51 -14.52 5.78
C ASP A 93 0.08 -15.05 4.48
N ALA A 94 -0.75 -15.27 3.46
CA ALA A 94 -0.31 -15.64 2.13
C ALA A 94 0.67 -14.61 1.53
N CYS A 95 0.35 -13.33 1.65
CA CYS A 95 1.21 -12.24 1.17
C CYS A 95 2.56 -12.20 1.91
N MET A 96 2.54 -12.31 3.23
CA MET A 96 3.77 -12.27 4.02
C MET A 96 4.65 -13.49 3.74
N ARG A 97 4.09 -14.70 3.70
CA ARG A 97 4.83 -15.93 3.38
C ARG A 97 5.38 -15.91 1.95
N CYS A 98 4.60 -15.42 0.98
CA CYS A 98 5.08 -15.19 -0.39
C CYS A 98 6.28 -14.24 -0.40
N LEU A 99 6.21 -13.13 0.33
CA LEU A 99 7.29 -12.17 0.40
C LEU A 99 8.55 -12.75 1.03
N ILE A 100 8.42 -13.44 2.16
CA ILE A 100 9.55 -14.09 2.87
C ILE A 100 10.27 -15.08 1.94
N GLN A 101 9.51 -15.86 1.17
CA GLN A 101 10.10 -16.90 0.31
C GLN A 101 10.65 -16.35 -1.00
N THR A 102 10.02 -15.32 -1.59
CA THR A 102 10.34 -14.87 -2.95
C THR A 102 11.01 -13.50 -3.01
N GLY A 103 10.95 -12.71 -1.94
CA GLY A 103 11.39 -11.32 -1.93
C GLY A 103 10.53 -10.37 -2.77
N TYR A 104 9.40 -10.82 -3.30
CA TYR A 104 8.57 -10.01 -4.19
C TYR A 104 7.08 -10.08 -3.85
N LEU A 105 6.45 -8.93 -3.93
CA LEU A 105 5.00 -8.78 -3.81
C LEU A 105 4.54 -7.59 -4.68
N ASN A 106 3.37 -7.70 -5.31
CA ASN A 106 2.83 -6.58 -6.07
C ASN A 106 2.45 -5.40 -5.17
N PHE A 107 2.40 -4.19 -5.75
CA PHE A 107 2.18 -2.96 -5.00
C PHE A 107 0.89 -2.97 -4.15
N ARG A 108 -0.21 -3.49 -4.67
CA ARG A 108 -1.49 -3.53 -3.96
C ARG A 108 -1.40 -4.33 -2.66
N MET A 109 -0.76 -5.48 -2.72
CA MET A 109 -0.59 -6.34 -1.55
C MET A 109 0.40 -5.74 -0.54
N ARG A 110 1.46 -5.05 -1.01
CA ARG A 110 2.34 -4.26 -0.12
C ARG A 110 1.55 -3.20 0.65
N ALA A 111 0.71 -2.44 -0.05
CA ALA A 111 -0.13 -1.41 0.55
C ALA A 111 -1.11 -2.00 1.59
N MET A 112 -1.67 -3.17 1.31
CA MET A 112 -2.52 -3.90 2.24
C MET A 112 -1.74 -4.34 3.48
N LEU A 113 -0.54 -4.93 3.34
CA LEU A 113 0.29 -5.34 4.49
C LEU A 113 0.60 -4.16 5.43
N VAL A 114 0.95 -3.00 4.86
CA VAL A 114 1.19 -1.79 5.66
C VAL A 114 -0.09 -1.32 6.34
N SER A 115 -1.22 -1.31 5.62
CA SER A 115 -2.52 -0.93 6.18
C SER A 115 -2.96 -1.85 7.32
N VAL A 116 -2.73 -3.17 7.20
CA VAL A 116 -3.02 -4.11 8.28
C VAL A 116 -2.18 -3.80 9.51
N LEU A 117 -0.88 -3.66 9.34
CA LEU A 117 0.03 -3.34 10.44
C LEU A 117 -0.37 -2.05 11.17
N THR A 118 -0.56 -0.96 10.42
CA THR A 118 -0.69 0.39 11.02
C THR A 118 -2.11 0.76 11.38
N HIS A 119 -3.10 0.24 10.65
CA HIS A 119 -4.50 0.61 10.88
C HIS A 119 -5.24 -0.43 11.72
N HIS A 120 -5.17 -1.70 11.33
CA HIS A 120 -5.89 -2.75 12.04
C HIS A 120 -5.18 -3.15 13.34
N MET A 121 -3.87 -3.32 13.31
CA MET A 121 -3.08 -3.70 14.49
C MET A 121 -2.65 -2.50 15.35
N ASN A 122 -2.81 -1.28 14.87
CA ASN A 122 -2.36 -0.05 15.55
C ASN A 122 -0.87 -0.04 15.93
N VAL A 123 -0.03 -0.66 15.11
CA VAL A 123 1.43 -0.68 15.28
C VAL A 123 2.05 0.55 14.63
N ASP A 124 3.02 1.17 15.29
CA ASP A 124 3.83 2.24 14.68
C ASP A 124 4.50 1.71 13.39
N TRP A 125 4.38 2.46 12.32
CA TRP A 125 4.92 2.08 11.00
C TRP A 125 6.41 1.76 11.03
N ARG A 126 7.17 2.37 11.96
CA ARG A 126 8.62 2.15 12.11
C ARG A 126 8.95 0.70 12.47
N ALA A 127 8.07 0.03 13.21
CA ALA A 127 8.27 -1.37 13.61
C ALA A 127 8.24 -2.35 12.42
N GLY A 128 7.56 -1.98 11.33
CA GLY A 128 7.44 -2.86 10.15
C GLY A 128 8.24 -2.40 8.93
N VAL A 129 8.59 -1.12 8.82
CA VAL A 129 9.20 -0.58 7.61
C VAL A 129 10.57 -1.21 7.33
N THR A 130 11.43 -1.31 8.33
CA THR A 130 12.76 -1.93 8.20
C THR A 130 12.67 -3.42 7.90
N TYR A 131 11.73 -4.12 8.54
CA TYR A 131 11.51 -5.53 8.29
C TYR A 131 11.13 -5.80 6.83
N LEU A 132 10.18 -5.06 6.28
CA LEU A 132 9.83 -5.20 4.86
C LEU A 132 10.96 -4.77 3.92
N ALA A 133 11.73 -3.75 4.28
CA ALA A 133 12.89 -3.31 3.50
C ALA A 133 13.93 -4.43 3.32
N GLN A 134 14.15 -5.24 4.36
CA GLN A 134 15.08 -6.37 4.31
C GLN A 134 14.58 -7.54 3.45
N LEU A 135 13.27 -7.66 3.25
CA LEU A 135 12.68 -8.74 2.46
C LEU A 135 12.55 -8.42 0.97
N PHE A 136 12.36 -7.14 0.60
CA PHE A 136 12.11 -6.80 -0.80
C PHE A 136 13.37 -6.85 -1.68
N LEU A 137 13.37 -7.70 -2.71
CA LEU A 137 14.40 -7.72 -3.75
C LEU A 137 14.52 -6.40 -4.53
N ASP A 138 13.44 -5.64 -4.58
CA ASP A 138 13.36 -4.34 -5.25
C ASP A 138 13.32 -3.18 -4.25
N PHE A 139 13.99 -3.36 -3.11
CA PHE A 139 14.11 -2.28 -2.13
C PHE A 139 14.80 -1.07 -2.74
N GLU A 140 14.13 0.07 -2.66
CA GLU A 140 14.59 1.39 -3.08
C GLU A 140 14.14 2.38 -2.01
N PRO A 141 15.07 2.96 -1.22
CA PRO A 141 14.70 3.80 -0.08
C PRO A 141 13.76 4.94 -0.46
N GLY A 142 14.05 5.60 -1.59
CA GLY A 142 13.22 6.69 -2.10
C GLY A 142 11.80 6.28 -2.51
N ILE A 143 11.55 5.01 -2.73
CA ILE A 143 10.22 4.46 -3.00
C ILE A 143 9.60 3.89 -1.72
N HIS A 144 10.36 3.11 -0.98
CA HIS A 144 9.88 2.34 0.16
C HIS A 144 9.35 3.22 1.29
N TYR A 145 10.18 4.13 1.81
CA TYR A 145 9.80 4.96 2.96
C TYR A 145 8.63 5.91 2.66
N PRO A 146 8.62 6.67 1.55
CA PRO A 146 7.49 7.53 1.22
C PRO A 146 6.18 6.76 1.00
N GLN A 147 6.25 5.61 0.32
CA GLN A 147 5.08 4.76 0.10
C GLN A 147 4.56 4.16 1.40
N PHE A 148 5.46 3.69 2.27
CA PHE A 148 5.08 3.14 3.56
C PHE A 148 4.33 4.18 4.40
N GLN A 149 4.89 5.39 4.55
CA GLN A 149 4.24 6.49 5.28
C GLN A 149 2.91 6.93 4.65
N MET A 150 2.83 6.91 3.32
CA MET A 150 1.58 7.20 2.63
C MET A 150 0.50 6.16 2.94
N GLN A 151 0.84 4.88 2.96
CA GLN A 151 -0.10 3.80 3.31
C GLN A 151 -0.43 3.78 4.80
N ALA A 152 0.50 4.16 5.67
CA ALA A 152 0.28 4.34 7.11
C ALA A 152 -0.61 5.56 7.44
N GLY A 153 -0.93 6.42 6.47
CA GLY A 153 -1.79 7.59 6.67
C GLY A 153 -1.13 8.75 7.42
N VAL A 154 0.21 8.75 7.55
CA VAL A 154 0.97 9.73 8.36
C VAL A 154 1.57 10.88 7.55
N THR A 155 1.07 11.13 6.36
CA THR A 155 1.51 12.24 5.50
C THR A 155 0.66 13.50 5.67
N GLY A 156 -0.59 13.35 6.07
CA GLY A 156 -1.58 14.44 6.17
C GLY A 156 -2.06 15.02 4.82
N THR A 157 -1.49 14.59 3.71
CA THR A 157 -1.79 15.11 2.36
C THR A 157 -2.49 14.10 1.44
N ASN A 158 -2.48 12.82 1.81
CA ASN A 158 -3.05 11.75 1.02
C ASN A 158 -4.40 11.29 1.59
N THR A 159 -5.25 10.74 0.71
CA THR A 159 -6.47 10.08 1.14
C THR A 159 -6.13 8.85 1.98
N ILE A 160 -6.73 8.74 3.15
CA ILE A 160 -6.59 7.57 4.01
C ILE A 160 -7.26 6.37 3.32
N ARG A 161 -6.55 5.26 3.25
CA ARG A 161 -7.03 4.00 2.69
C ARG A 161 -6.83 2.89 3.70
N ILE A 162 -7.92 2.44 4.30
CA ILE A 162 -7.91 1.26 5.16
C ILE A 162 -8.33 0.09 4.28
N TYR A 163 -7.38 -0.82 4.02
CA TYR A 163 -7.64 -1.99 3.19
C TYR A 163 -8.39 -3.04 4.00
N ASN A 164 -9.41 -3.65 3.39
CA ASN A 164 -10.07 -4.82 3.94
C ASN A 164 -9.48 -6.07 3.25
N PRO A 165 -8.71 -6.93 3.95
CA PRO A 165 -8.07 -8.09 3.36
C PRO A 165 -9.05 -9.10 2.75
N THR A 166 -10.21 -9.32 3.37
CA THR A 166 -11.26 -10.20 2.83
C THR A 166 -11.74 -9.72 1.46
N LYS A 167 -12.06 -8.42 1.32
CA LYS A 167 -12.44 -7.85 0.02
C LYS A 167 -11.33 -7.94 -1.01
N GLN A 168 -10.07 -7.73 -0.59
CA GLN A 168 -8.93 -7.86 -1.51
C GLN A 168 -8.77 -9.30 -2.00
N ALA A 169 -9.03 -10.29 -1.15
CA ALA A 169 -9.04 -11.70 -1.55
C ALA A 169 -10.16 -11.97 -2.56
N GLN A 170 -11.37 -11.58 -2.26
CA GLN A 170 -12.53 -11.76 -3.13
C GLN A 170 -12.36 -11.11 -4.52
N GLU A 171 -11.74 -9.91 -4.58
CA GLU A 171 -11.56 -9.15 -5.82
C GLU A 171 -10.35 -9.60 -6.65
N HIS A 172 -9.30 -10.15 -6.03
CA HIS A 172 -8.00 -10.40 -6.70
C HIS A 172 -7.50 -11.83 -6.63
N ASP A 173 -8.14 -12.67 -5.84
CA ASP A 173 -7.89 -14.11 -5.71
C ASP A 173 -9.23 -14.86 -5.55
N SER A 174 -10.21 -14.54 -6.39
CA SER A 174 -11.59 -15.01 -6.28
C SER A 174 -11.74 -16.53 -6.24
N GLU A 175 -10.80 -17.26 -6.79
CA GLU A 175 -10.73 -18.73 -6.78
C GLU A 175 -9.82 -19.28 -5.66
N GLY A 176 -9.20 -18.40 -4.87
CA GLY A 176 -8.37 -18.78 -3.73
C GLY A 176 -7.01 -19.41 -4.08
N HIS A 177 -6.59 -19.35 -5.34
CA HIS A 177 -5.36 -20.00 -5.78
C HIS A 177 -4.12 -19.48 -5.08
N PHE A 178 -4.03 -18.18 -4.87
CA PHE A 178 -2.89 -17.57 -4.18
C PHE A 178 -2.88 -17.95 -2.70
N ILE A 179 -4.03 -17.88 -2.04
CA ILE A 179 -4.16 -18.27 -0.63
C ILE A 179 -3.81 -19.74 -0.45
N HIS A 180 -4.41 -20.66 -1.20
CA HIS A 180 -4.11 -22.09 -1.11
C HIS A 180 -2.63 -22.41 -1.33
N LYS A 181 -1.97 -21.69 -2.25
CA LYS A 181 -0.53 -21.88 -2.51
C LYS A 181 0.34 -21.52 -1.30
N TRP A 182 0.00 -20.47 -0.57
CA TRP A 182 0.86 -19.91 0.46
C TRP A 182 0.41 -20.24 1.89
N VAL A 183 -0.81 -20.77 2.02
CA VAL A 183 -1.42 -21.19 3.29
C VAL A 183 -1.90 -22.63 3.17
N PRO A 184 -0.97 -23.61 3.16
CA PRO A 184 -1.32 -25.02 2.97
C PRO A 184 -2.24 -25.56 4.06
N GLU A 185 -2.28 -24.94 5.24
CA GLU A 185 -3.19 -25.29 6.33
C GLU A 185 -4.68 -25.11 5.97
N LEU A 186 -4.97 -24.32 4.91
CA LEU A 186 -6.31 -24.11 4.39
C LEU A 186 -6.58 -24.81 3.05
N ALA A 187 -5.72 -25.75 2.65
CA ALA A 187 -5.79 -26.39 1.34
C ALA A 187 -7.13 -27.09 1.03
N GLN A 188 -7.84 -27.55 2.06
CA GLN A 188 -9.13 -28.24 1.92
C GLN A 188 -10.33 -27.29 2.10
N VAL A 189 -10.10 -26.03 2.48
CA VAL A 189 -11.18 -25.09 2.75
C VAL A 189 -11.71 -24.50 1.43
N PRO A 190 -12.99 -24.66 1.10
CA PRO A 190 -13.55 -24.13 -0.14
C PRO A 190 -13.81 -22.62 -0.06
N VAL A 191 -13.84 -21.97 -1.22
CA VAL A 191 -14.37 -20.62 -1.36
C VAL A 191 -15.90 -20.65 -1.15
N PRO A 192 -16.54 -19.73 -0.41
CA PRO A 192 -15.99 -18.48 0.18
C PRO A 192 -15.39 -18.61 1.59
N LEU A 193 -15.53 -19.75 2.27
CA LEU A 193 -15.01 -19.95 3.65
C LEU A 193 -13.50 -19.70 3.76
N LEU A 194 -12.76 -19.95 2.66
CA LEU A 194 -11.32 -19.66 2.57
C LEU A 194 -10.96 -18.21 2.91
N PHE A 195 -11.83 -17.26 2.62
CA PHE A 195 -11.56 -15.84 2.85
C PHE A 195 -11.84 -15.40 4.29
N GLU A 196 -12.73 -16.12 4.98
CA GLU A 196 -13.17 -15.85 6.35
C GLU A 196 -13.30 -17.17 7.16
N PRO A 197 -12.19 -17.92 7.34
CA PRO A 197 -12.26 -19.25 7.95
C PRO A 197 -12.75 -19.22 9.41
N TRP A 198 -12.68 -18.08 10.08
CA TRP A 198 -13.23 -17.90 11.45
C TRP A 198 -14.76 -17.97 11.50
N LEU A 199 -15.43 -18.00 10.35
CA LEU A 199 -16.88 -18.25 10.27
C LEU A 199 -17.25 -19.73 10.23
N MET A 200 -16.25 -20.64 10.10
CA MET A 200 -16.50 -22.08 10.10
C MET A 200 -17.03 -22.56 11.45
N THR A 201 -18.02 -23.44 11.38
CA THR A 201 -18.43 -24.21 12.54
C THR A 201 -17.35 -25.24 12.93
N PRO A 202 -17.30 -25.75 14.17
CA PRO A 202 -16.38 -26.80 14.55
C PRO A 202 -16.46 -28.06 13.67
N LEU A 203 -17.66 -28.39 13.18
CA LEU A 203 -17.88 -29.52 12.27
C LEU A 203 -17.24 -29.27 10.88
N GLU A 204 -17.41 -28.07 10.33
CA GLU A 204 -16.77 -27.68 9.06
C GLU A 204 -15.25 -27.63 9.19
N ALA A 205 -14.73 -27.11 10.31
CA ALA A 205 -13.30 -27.10 10.57
C ALA A 205 -12.73 -28.54 10.58
N GLN A 206 -13.42 -29.48 11.23
CA GLN A 206 -13.04 -30.88 11.22
C GLN A 206 -13.14 -31.49 9.81
N MET A 207 -14.19 -31.19 9.06
CA MET A 207 -14.41 -31.69 7.71
C MET A 207 -13.29 -31.22 6.75
N TYR A 208 -12.84 -29.97 6.88
CA TYR A 208 -11.78 -29.39 6.07
C TYR A 208 -10.39 -29.54 6.70
N GLN A 209 -10.25 -30.36 7.73
CA GLN A 209 -8.97 -30.67 8.39
C GLN A 209 -8.25 -29.44 8.98
N VAL A 210 -9.01 -28.42 9.39
CA VAL A 210 -8.47 -27.25 10.10
C VAL A 210 -8.49 -27.52 11.60
N PRO A 211 -7.33 -27.55 12.29
CA PRO A 211 -7.28 -27.74 13.74
C PRO A 211 -8.09 -26.68 14.50
N LEU A 212 -8.77 -27.05 15.58
CA LEU A 212 -9.59 -26.12 16.36
C LEU A 212 -8.78 -25.00 17.03
N GLU A 213 -7.49 -25.24 17.26
CA GLU A 213 -6.55 -24.24 17.80
C GLU A 213 -5.90 -23.37 16.69
N SER A 214 -6.30 -23.60 15.44
CA SER A 214 -5.75 -22.84 14.31
C SER A 214 -6.00 -21.34 14.44
N PRO A 215 -5.00 -20.48 14.17
CA PRO A 215 -5.17 -19.05 14.17
C PRO A 215 -6.24 -18.59 13.15
N TYR A 216 -6.54 -19.41 12.15
CA TYR A 216 -7.56 -19.10 11.14
C TYR A 216 -8.99 -19.18 11.69
N LEU A 217 -9.23 -19.90 12.78
CA LEU A 217 -10.52 -19.92 13.47
C LEU A 217 -10.64 -18.80 14.52
N LYS A 218 -9.49 -18.21 14.92
CA LYS A 218 -9.46 -17.10 15.86
C LYS A 218 -8.34 -16.13 15.47
N PRO A 219 -8.58 -15.26 14.49
CA PRO A 219 -7.58 -14.31 14.03
C PRO A 219 -7.16 -13.34 15.14
N VAL A 220 -5.95 -12.81 15.03
CA VAL A 220 -5.36 -11.89 16.03
C VAL A 220 -6.10 -10.55 16.15
N MET A 221 -7.02 -10.26 15.24
CA MET A 221 -7.81 -9.02 15.24
C MET A 221 -9.17 -9.23 14.58
N ASP A 222 -10.15 -8.42 14.99
CA ASP A 222 -11.42 -8.22 14.30
C ASP A 222 -11.25 -7.13 13.23
N LEU A 223 -11.44 -7.49 11.96
CA LEU A 223 -11.22 -6.59 10.82
C LEU A 223 -12.22 -5.43 10.77
N GLU A 224 -13.46 -5.65 11.16
CA GLU A 224 -14.50 -4.62 11.11
C GLU A 224 -14.33 -3.61 12.25
N ALA A 225 -14.19 -4.10 13.47
CA ALA A 225 -13.99 -3.27 14.66
C ALA A 225 -12.70 -2.45 14.54
N SER A 226 -11.58 -3.08 14.13
CA SER A 226 -10.29 -2.40 13.98
C SER A 226 -10.31 -1.36 12.86
N ALA A 227 -10.98 -1.63 11.72
CA ALA A 227 -11.13 -0.65 10.63
C ALA A 227 -11.93 0.58 11.07
N LYS A 228 -12.99 0.39 11.89
CA LYS A 228 -13.78 1.49 12.45
C LYS A 228 -12.92 2.35 13.39
N GLN A 229 -12.23 1.73 14.34
CA GLN A 229 -11.34 2.43 15.27
C GLN A 229 -10.24 3.21 14.54
N ALA A 230 -9.58 2.59 13.54
CA ALA A 230 -8.57 3.24 12.74
C ALA A 230 -9.11 4.46 11.97
N ARG A 231 -10.31 4.32 11.38
CA ARG A 231 -10.96 5.42 10.66
C ARG A 231 -11.22 6.61 11.59
N ASP A 232 -11.83 6.34 12.74
CA ASP A 232 -12.18 7.39 13.71
C ASP A 232 -10.92 8.11 14.21
N ARG A 233 -9.87 7.36 14.57
CA ARG A 233 -8.58 7.89 15.02
C ARG A 233 -7.91 8.77 13.95
N LEU A 234 -7.78 8.26 12.73
CA LEU A 234 -7.10 8.98 11.64
C LEU A 234 -7.88 10.23 11.21
N TRP A 235 -9.20 10.19 11.21
CA TRP A 235 -10.03 11.36 10.94
C TRP A 235 -9.89 12.45 12.03
N GLN A 236 -9.80 12.04 13.29
CA GLN A 236 -9.53 12.97 14.38
C GLN A 236 -8.16 13.62 14.22
N TRP A 237 -7.12 12.84 13.94
CA TRP A 237 -5.77 13.35 13.76
C TRP A 237 -5.65 14.32 12.58
N GLN A 238 -6.29 14.03 11.45
CA GLN A 238 -6.26 14.93 10.29
C GLN A 238 -6.84 16.32 10.57
N LYS A 239 -7.73 16.46 11.54
CA LYS A 239 -8.34 17.74 11.91
C LYS A 239 -7.46 18.58 12.83
N LEU A 240 -6.40 18.02 13.39
CA LEU A 240 -5.54 18.76 14.32
C LEU A 240 -4.80 19.89 13.58
N PRO A 241 -4.77 21.12 14.17
CA PRO A 241 -4.11 22.26 13.54
C PRO A 241 -2.64 22.02 13.19
N ALA A 242 -1.90 21.31 14.05
CA ALA A 242 -0.50 20.96 13.81
C ALA A 242 -0.33 20.04 12.59
N VAL A 243 -1.23 19.05 12.40
CA VAL A 243 -1.22 18.16 11.24
C VAL A 243 -1.53 18.93 9.96
N GLN A 244 -2.48 19.87 10.00
CA GLN A 244 -2.83 20.70 8.86
C GLN A 244 -1.71 21.67 8.48
N ALA A 245 -1.07 22.30 9.45
CA ALA A 245 0.07 23.20 9.21
C ALA A 245 1.24 22.47 8.53
N GLU A 246 1.58 21.27 9.02
CA GLU A 246 2.60 20.43 8.41
C GLU A 246 2.19 19.93 7.00
N ALA A 247 0.93 19.63 6.78
CA ALA A 247 0.43 19.27 5.45
C ALA A 247 0.62 20.42 4.44
N MET A 248 0.37 21.66 4.85
CA MET A 248 0.61 22.85 4.01
C MET A 248 2.11 23.03 3.70
N ARG A 249 3.01 22.82 4.69
CA ARG A 249 4.46 22.82 4.47
C ARG A 249 4.87 21.79 3.39
N ILE A 250 4.37 20.57 3.52
CA ILE A 250 4.67 19.46 2.59
C ILE A 250 4.18 19.80 1.17
N LEU A 251 2.95 20.30 1.04
CA LEU A 251 2.38 20.69 -0.25
C LEU A 251 3.18 21.82 -0.90
N ALA A 252 3.56 22.85 -0.14
CA ALA A 252 4.35 23.96 -0.64
C ALA A 252 5.72 23.50 -1.17
N ARG A 253 6.33 22.49 -0.54
CA ARG A 253 7.65 22.00 -0.90
C ARG A 253 7.63 21.01 -2.09
N HIS A 254 6.64 20.13 -2.15
CA HIS A 254 6.66 18.98 -3.06
C HIS A 254 5.63 19.02 -4.18
N VAL A 255 4.68 19.95 -4.14
CA VAL A 255 3.65 20.07 -5.17
C VAL A 255 3.82 21.36 -5.95
N ARG A 256 3.99 21.26 -7.27
CA ARG A 256 3.97 22.44 -8.14
C ARG A 256 2.63 23.16 -7.99
N GLN A 257 2.66 24.43 -7.60
CA GLN A 257 1.47 25.28 -7.70
C GLN A 257 1.02 25.30 -9.16
N ALA A 258 -0.23 24.92 -9.40
CA ALA A 258 -0.82 25.05 -10.73
C ALA A 258 -0.73 26.54 -11.13
N LYS A 259 -0.06 26.83 -12.25
CA LYS A 259 -0.14 28.18 -12.82
C LYS A 259 -1.63 28.52 -13.00
N PRO A 260 -2.09 29.71 -12.58
CA PRO A 260 -3.46 30.13 -12.86
C PRO A 260 -3.73 29.95 -14.36
N ARG A 261 -4.82 29.26 -14.69
CA ARG A 261 -5.26 29.14 -16.08
C ARG A 261 -5.52 30.56 -16.58
N THR A 262 -4.57 31.11 -17.33
CA THR A 262 -4.79 32.34 -18.05
C THR A 262 -5.98 32.14 -19.00
N SER A 263 -7.03 32.89 -18.75
CA SER A 263 -8.25 33.16 -19.50
C SER A 263 -8.78 32.19 -20.56
N PRO A 264 -10.09 32.07 -20.70
CA PRO A 264 -10.69 31.20 -21.70
C PRO A 264 -10.27 31.65 -23.09
N ARG A 265 -9.84 30.69 -23.92
CA ARG A 265 -9.65 30.87 -25.35
C ARG A 265 -10.90 31.58 -25.92
N GLN A 266 -10.76 32.82 -26.40
CA GLN A 266 -11.83 33.46 -27.12
C GLN A 266 -12.26 32.56 -28.30
N PRO A 267 -13.55 32.34 -28.51
CA PRO A 267 -14.01 31.62 -29.68
C PRO A 267 -13.60 32.38 -30.94
N ASN A 268 -12.93 31.68 -31.85
CA ASN A 268 -12.50 32.17 -33.14
C ASN A 268 -13.74 32.67 -33.88
N LYS A 269 -13.89 34.01 -34.01
CA LYS A 269 -14.92 34.63 -34.85
C LYS A 269 -14.59 34.23 -36.28
N ARG A 270 -15.37 33.31 -36.85
CA ARG A 270 -15.38 33.08 -38.30
C ARG A 270 -15.72 34.40 -38.97
N GLN A 271 -14.83 34.90 -39.80
CA GLN A 271 -15.15 35.99 -40.74
C GLN A 271 -16.20 35.45 -41.72
N PRO A 272 -17.24 36.21 -42.02
CA PRO A 272 -18.14 35.84 -43.11
C PRO A 272 -17.39 35.98 -44.44
N GLU A 273 -17.45 34.94 -45.25
CA GLU A 273 -17.09 35.00 -46.65
C GLU A 273 -18.02 36.04 -47.31
N MET A 274 -17.44 37.06 -47.89
CA MET A 274 -18.15 37.95 -48.82
C MET A 274 -17.96 37.40 -50.23
N ASP A 275 -19.08 37.32 -50.92
CA ASP A 275 -19.29 36.92 -52.32
C ASP A 275 -18.29 37.50 -53.33
#